data_79ee4a5ff092fde2d0f62f4b06ac32fe
#
_entry.id   79ee4a5ff092fde2d0f62f4b06ac32fe
#
_cell.length_a   1.000
_cell.length_b   1.000
_cell.length_c   1.000
_cell.angle_alpha   90.00
_cell.angle_beta   90.00
_cell.angle_gamma   90.00
#
_symmetry.space_group_name_H-M   'P 1'
#
loop_
_entity.id
_entity.type
_entity.pdbx_description
1 polymer ?
#
loop_
_entity_poly.entity_id
_entity_poly.type
_entity_poly.pdbx_seq_one_letter_code
_entity_poly.pdbx_strand_id
1 'polypeptide(L)'
;MPPEALPAVRTYTLRHADPAAGTCAIDFVVHGDEGLAGPWAATAQPGDLIAASGPGGLFRPTDDPAVARLLIGDDSAVPAIAAALAAMPADARGVAVVEVDGPADELPLAHPAGVELRWIHRSRTPGAVPGAPLVDAVRVIERPDGEVEVFAHGERGAMKEIRALLQDGWGLDRRALSLSAYWALGRAEDRFQAEKRESVGAIFAE
;
A
#
# COMPACT_ATOMS: atom_id res chain seq x y z
N MET A 1 -16.68 -15.06 25.78
CA MET A 1 -17.33 -13.83 25.34
C MET A 1 -17.93 -14.14 23.97
N PRO A 2 -19.20 -13.81 23.70
CA PRO A 2 -19.81 -14.09 22.41
C PRO A 2 -19.09 -13.31 21.30
N PRO A 3 -19.02 -13.82 20.04
CA PRO A 3 -18.29 -13.17 18.95
C PRO A 3 -18.68 -11.71 18.69
N GLU A 4 -19.94 -11.36 18.87
CA GLU A 4 -20.47 -10.00 18.73
C GLU A 4 -19.99 -9.01 19.82
N ALA A 5 -19.40 -9.50 20.89
CA ALA A 5 -18.81 -8.70 21.97
C ALA A 5 -17.30 -8.47 21.82
N LEU A 6 -16.68 -9.04 20.79
CA LEU A 6 -15.28 -8.80 20.49
C LEU A 6 -15.14 -7.45 19.77
N PRO A 7 -14.07 -6.69 20.07
CA PRO A 7 -13.80 -5.46 19.34
C PRO A 7 -13.54 -5.75 17.86
N ALA A 8 -14.03 -4.88 16.99
CA ALA A 8 -13.68 -4.95 15.58
C ALA A 8 -12.19 -4.62 15.39
N VAL A 9 -11.47 -5.49 14.68
CA VAL A 9 -10.05 -5.31 14.40
C VAL A 9 -9.87 -4.93 12.94
N ARG A 10 -9.05 -3.90 12.69
CA ARG A 10 -8.68 -3.45 11.35
C ARG A 10 -7.17 -3.26 11.28
N THR A 11 -6.58 -3.57 10.14
CA THR A 11 -5.13 -3.43 9.94
C THR A 11 -4.83 -2.10 9.29
N TYR A 12 -3.95 -1.33 9.91
CA TYR A 12 -3.47 -0.04 9.43
C TYR A 12 -1.94 0.02 9.46
N THR A 13 -1.38 0.93 8.70
CA THR A 13 0.06 1.21 8.74
C THR A 13 0.33 2.37 9.70
N LEU A 14 1.35 2.22 10.55
CA LEU A 14 1.97 3.36 11.21
C LEU A 14 2.79 4.13 10.15
N ARG A 15 2.27 5.26 9.70
CA ARG A 15 2.99 6.11 8.75
C ARG A 15 4.22 6.74 9.39
N HIS A 16 4.12 7.10 10.64
CA HIS A 16 5.18 7.68 11.44
C HIS A 16 5.03 7.28 12.91
N ALA A 17 6.15 7.11 13.59
CA ALA A 17 6.19 6.92 15.02
C ALA A 17 7.35 7.69 15.63
N ASP A 18 7.10 8.38 16.74
CA ASP A 18 8.12 9.02 17.57
C ASP A 18 8.06 8.42 18.97
N PRO A 19 8.91 7.43 19.27
CA PRO A 19 8.94 6.79 20.59
C PRO A 19 9.35 7.75 21.72
N ALA A 20 10.12 8.80 21.41
CA ALA A 20 10.57 9.76 22.43
C ALA A 20 9.43 10.68 22.85
N ALA A 21 8.58 11.10 21.91
CA ALA A 21 7.37 11.86 22.18
C ALA A 21 6.18 10.97 22.60
N GLY A 22 6.27 9.66 22.41
CA GLY A 22 5.15 8.73 22.63
C GLY A 22 4.00 8.93 21.66
N THR A 23 4.28 9.36 20.43
CA THR A 23 3.27 9.67 19.41
C THR A 23 3.44 8.80 18.17
N CYS A 24 2.32 8.61 17.45
CA CYS A 24 2.33 7.99 16.13
C CYS A 24 1.25 8.61 15.23
N ALA A 25 1.39 8.39 13.92
CA ALA A 25 0.41 8.78 12.92
C ALA A 25 -0.11 7.55 12.17
N ILE A 26 -1.43 7.46 12.07
CA ILE A 26 -2.16 6.46 11.29
C ILE A 26 -3.07 7.23 10.33
N ASP A 27 -2.98 6.96 9.04
CA ASP A 27 -3.83 7.56 8.04
C ASP A 27 -5.02 6.64 7.75
N PHE A 28 -6.20 7.23 7.57
CA PHE A 28 -7.42 6.52 7.24
C PHE A 28 -7.91 6.98 5.86
N VAL A 29 -8.20 6.03 4.97
CA VAL A 29 -8.95 6.33 3.75
C VAL A 29 -10.41 6.45 4.13
N VAL A 30 -11.00 7.64 3.90
CA VAL A 30 -12.41 7.91 4.16
C VAL A 30 -13.16 7.89 2.84
N HIS A 31 -14.03 6.90 2.65
CA HIS A 31 -14.84 6.73 1.45
C HIS A 31 -16.30 6.46 1.84
N GLY A 32 -17.12 7.47 1.85
CA GLY A 32 -18.53 7.36 2.24
C GLY A 32 -18.72 6.99 3.72
N ASP A 33 -19.92 6.56 4.05
CA ASP A 33 -20.36 6.27 5.43
C ASP A 33 -20.38 4.77 5.75
N GLU A 34 -19.86 3.93 4.83
CA GLU A 34 -19.86 2.49 5.03
C GLU A 34 -18.64 2.01 5.84
N GLY A 35 -18.82 0.92 6.57
CA GLY A 35 -17.77 0.33 7.39
C GLY A 35 -17.68 0.94 8.79
N LEU A 36 -16.56 0.73 9.47
CA LEU A 36 -16.37 1.14 10.87
C LEU A 36 -15.29 2.21 11.03
N ALA A 37 -14.14 2.00 10.43
CA ALA A 37 -12.96 2.81 10.72
C ALA A 37 -12.97 4.17 10.00
N GLY A 38 -13.44 4.23 8.75
CA GLY A 38 -13.57 5.48 7.99
C GLY A 38 -14.52 6.47 8.66
N PRO A 39 -15.80 6.10 8.94
CA PRO A 39 -16.74 6.95 9.65
C PRO A 39 -16.24 7.36 11.05
N TRP A 40 -15.61 6.45 11.79
CA TRP A 40 -15.00 6.79 13.08
C TRP A 40 -13.92 7.85 12.92
N ALA A 41 -12.97 7.66 11.98
CA ALA A 41 -11.87 8.59 11.75
C ALA A 41 -12.37 9.99 11.31
N ALA A 42 -13.43 10.03 10.48
CA ALA A 42 -14.03 11.28 10.02
C ALA A 42 -14.64 12.12 11.14
N THR A 43 -15.01 11.50 12.26
CA THR A 43 -15.69 12.16 13.40
C THR A 43 -14.84 12.21 14.66
N ALA A 44 -13.68 11.55 14.70
CA ALA A 44 -12.81 11.45 15.86
C ALA A 44 -12.37 12.83 16.37
N GLN A 45 -12.37 12.97 17.71
CA GLN A 45 -12.00 14.20 18.40
C GLN A 45 -10.83 13.95 19.35
N PRO A 46 -10.06 14.99 19.70
CA PRO A 46 -9.05 14.88 20.74
C PRO A 46 -9.62 14.31 22.05
N GLY A 47 -9.02 13.22 22.51
CA GLY A 47 -9.47 12.48 23.70
C GLY A 47 -10.19 11.17 23.38
N ASP A 48 -10.56 10.92 22.12
CA ASP A 48 -11.09 9.62 21.71
C ASP A 48 -10.00 8.55 21.80
N LEU A 49 -10.41 7.32 22.12
CA LEU A 49 -9.48 6.22 22.38
C LEU A 49 -9.66 5.11 21.36
N ILE A 50 -8.54 4.63 20.85
CA ILE A 50 -8.45 3.38 20.11
C ILE A 50 -7.41 2.46 20.77
N ALA A 51 -7.63 1.15 20.67
CA ALA A 51 -6.63 0.17 21.05
C ALA A 51 -5.83 -0.26 19.82
N ALA A 52 -4.53 -0.41 19.96
CA ALA A 52 -3.65 -0.92 18.91
C ALA A 52 -2.78 -2.06 19.42
N SER A 53 -2.44 -2.98 18.53
CA SER A 53 -1.47 -4.04 18.78
C SER A 53 -0.49 -4.12 17.60
N GLY A 54 0.74 -4.49 17.85
CA GLY A 54 1.81 -4.50 16.85
C GLY A 54 2.87 -3.43 17.17
N PRO A 55 3.60 -2.89 16.16
CA PRO A 55 3.53 -3.15 14.72
C PRO A 55 4.13 -4.51 14.32
N GLY A 56 3.74 -5.02 13.14
CA GLY A 56 4.14 -6.33 12.61
C GLY A 56 4.64 -6.32 11.15
N GLY A 57 5.00 -5.17 10.60
CA GLY A 57 5.50 -5.06 9.23
C GLY A 57 6.88 -5.69 9.05
N LEU A 58 7.10 -6.37 7.92
CA LEU A 58 8.37 -7.05 7.61
C LEU A 58 9.18 -6.34 6.52
N PHE A 59 8.56 -5.53 5.66
CA PHE A 59 9.29 -4.84 4.60
C PHE A 59 10.21 -3.76 5.19
N ARG A 60 11.46 -3.84 4.81
CA ARG A 60 12.46 -2.81 5.06
C ARG A 60 13.23 -2.58 3.77
N PRO A 61 13.26 -1.34 3.24
CA PRO A 61 14.08 -1.04 2.08
C PRO A 61 15.54 -1.41 2.33
N THR A 62 16.18 -1.99 1.31
CA THR A 62 17.62 -2.28 1.40
C THR A 62 18.44 -0.99 1.52
N ASP A 63 19.59 -1.06 2.20
CA ASP A 63 20.55 0.05 2.26
C ASP A 63 21.50 0.10 1.06
N ASP A 64 21.47 -0.93 0.18
CA ASP A 64 22.36 -1.00 -0.99
C ASP A 64 21.91 -0.01 -2.07
N PRO A 65 22.69 1.05 -2.39
CA PRO A 65 22.33 2.04 -3.40
C PRO A 65 22.33 1.49 -4.84
N ALA A 66 22.94 0.34 -5.08
CA ALA A 66 22.95 -0.30 -6.40
C ALA A 66 21.59 -0.95 -6.75
N VAL A 67 20.80 -1.33 -5.75
CA VAL A 67 19.47 -1.93 -5.96
C VAL A 67 18.48 -0.86 -6.37
N ALA A 68 17.77 -1.04 -7.47
CA ALA A 68 16.67 -0.16 -7.87
C ALA A 68 15.41 -0.46 -7.05
N ARG A 69 14.68 0.56 -6.63
CA ARG A 69 13.42 0.40 -5.87
C ARG A 69 12.24 0.69 -6.75
N LEU A 70 11.23 -0.16 -6.64
CA LEU A 70 9.94 0.04 -7.27
C LEU A 70 8.84 -0.07 -6.21
N LEU A 71 8.23 1.07 -5.87
CA LEU A 71 7.12 1.13 -4.94
C LEU A 71 5.84 1.35 -5.73
N ILE A 72 4.84 0.54 -5.48
CA ILE A 72 3.57 0.58 -6.22
C ILE A 72 2.42 0.48 -5.21
N GLY A 73 1.43 1.34 -5.35
CA GLY A 73 0.25 1.22 -4.51
C GLY A 73 -0.88 2.16 -4.87
N ASP A 74 -2.00 1.94 -4.22
CA ASP A 74 -3.17 2.82 -4.27
C ASP A 74 -3.30 3.62 -2.95
N ASP A 75 -4.41 4.35 -2.79
CA ASP A 75 -4.70 5.14 -1.58
C ASP A 75 -4.41 4.37 -0.28
N SER A 76 -4.76 3.09 -0.24
CA SER A 76 -4.59 2.26 0.97
C SER A 76 -3.12 1.99 1.31
N ALA A 77 -2.23 2.06 0.33
CA ALA A 77 -0.81 1.79 0.48
C ALA A 77 0.04 3.07 0.71
N VAL A 78 -0.53 4.26 0.52
CA VAL A 78 0.19 5.54 0.69
C VAL A 78 0.94 5.62 2.03
N PRO A 79 0.36 5.25 3.18
CA PRO A 79 1.10 5.31 4.45
C PRO A 79 2.30 4.38 4.51
N ALA A 80 2.21 3.20 3.89
CA ALA A 80 3.30 2.23 3.86
C ALA A 80 4.40 2.67 2.88
N ILE A 81 4.03 3.23 1.73
CA ILE A 81 4.97 3.83 0.78
C ILE A 81 5.69 5.02 1.42
N ALA A 82 4.96 5.89 2.14
CA ALA A 82 5.56 7.01 2.87
C ALA A 82 6.60 6.54 3.89
N ALA A 83 6.27 5.53 4.69
CA ALA A 83 7.18 4.94 5.66
C ALA A 83 8.41 4.29 4.99
N ALA A 84 8.21 3.60 3.86
CA ALA A 84 9.29 2.99 3.09
C ALA A 84 10.22 4.07 2.50
N LEU A 85 9.67 5.12 1.87
CA LEU A 85 10.43 6.24 1.32
C LEU A 85 11.27 6.95 2.39
N ALA A 86 10.68 7.19 3.56
CA ALA A 86 11.36 7.83 4.70
C ALA A 86 12.50 6.96 5.28
N ALA A 87 12.43 5.63 5.13
CA ALA A 87 13.44 4.69 5.60
C ALA A 87 14.57 4.43 4.59
N MET A 88 14.44 4.93 3.35
CA MET A 88 15.46 4.73 2.32
C MET A 88 16.71 5.57 2.56
N PRO A 89 17.90 5.08 2.17
CA PRO A 89 19.11 5.92 2.14
C PRO A 89 18.96 7.08 1.16
N ALA A 90 19.66 8.20 1.44
CA ALA A 90 19.52 9.44 0.69
C ALA A 90 19.94 9.30 -0.80
N ASP A 91 20.79 8.34 -1.13
CA ASP A 91 21.27 8.03 -2.47
C ASP A 91 20.45 6.89 -3.15
N ALA A 92 19.36 6.46 -2.54
CA ALA A 92 18.43 5.49 -3.13
C ALA A 92 17.91 5.98 -4.49
N ARG A 93 17.70 5.02 -5.41
CA ARG A 93 17.18 5.28 -6.75
C ARG A 93 16.00 4.37 -7.05
N GLY A 94 15.05 4.87 -7.83
CA GLY A 94 13.89 4.08 -8.22
C GLY A 94 12.69 4.91 -8.62
N VAL A 95 11.53 4.28 -8.57
CA VAL A 95 10.24 4.88 -8.90
C VAL A 95 9.21 4.49 -7.86
N ALA A 96 8.41 5.43 -7.41
CA ALA A 96 7.20 5.20 -6.65
C ALA A 96 5.99 5.60 -7.51
N VAL A 97 5.07 4.67 -7.76
CA VAL A 97 3.86 4.88 -8.54
C VAL A 97 2.66 4.69 -7.63
N VAL A 98 1.88 5.75 -7.45
CA VAL A 98 0.79 5.79 -6.49
C VAL A 98 -0.50 6.23 -7.15
N GLU A 99 -1.52 5.36 -7.13
CA GLU A 99 -2.86 5.68 -7.63
C GLU A 99 -3.69 6.29 -6.50
N VAL A 100 -4.26 7.46 -6.78
CA VAL A 100 -5.24 8.15 -5.92
C VAL A 100 -6.43 8.59 -6.76
N ASP A 101 -7.52 9.05 -6.13
CA ASP A 101 -8.69 9.47 -6.90
C ASP A 101 -8.37 10.69 -7.77
N GLY A 102 -7.78 11.72 -7.22
CA GLY A 102 -7.43 12.93 -7.96
C GLY A 102 -6.29 13.73 -7.38
N PRO A 103 -5.95 14.90 -7.98
CA PRO A 103 -4.86 15.74 -7.51
C PRO A 103 -5.02 16.26 -6.07
N ALA A 104 -6.26 16.33 -5.57
CA ALA A 104 -6.53 16.76 -4.21
C ALA A 104 -6.16 15.70 -3.14
N ASP A 105 -5.95 14.46 -3.58
CA ASP A 105 -5.60 13.33 -2.72
C ASP A 105 -4.09 13.06 -2.69
N GLU A 106 -3.30 13.82 -3.44
CA GLU A 106 -1.85 13.74 -3.37
C GLU A 106 -1.36 14.24 -2.01
N LEU A 107 -0.51 13.44 -1.37
CA LEU A 107 0.14 13.82 -0.13
C LEU A 107 1.61 14.20 -0.37
N PRO A 108 2.15 15.18 0.35
CA PRO A 108 3.57 15.49 0.28
C PRO A 108 4.38 14.35 0.91
N LEU A 109 4.94 13.48 0.08
CA LEU A 109 5.78 12.38 0.51
C LEU A 109 7.26 12.79 0.42
N ALA A 110 7.94 12.84 1.55
CA ALA A 110 9.40 12.99 1.57
C ALA A 110 10.05 11.72 0.98
N HIS A 111 10.96 11.91 0.03
CA HIS A 111 11.66 10.80 -0.63
C HIS A 111 13.09 11.20 -1.05
N PRO A 112 14.01 10.24 -1.25
CA PRO A 112 15.34 10.51 -1.80
C PRO A 112 15.25 11.15 -3.18
N ALA A 113 16.18 12.05 -3.50
CA ALA A 113 16.19 12.78 -4.77
C ALA A 113 16.33 11.87 -6.01
N GLY A 114 16.89 10.67 -5.85
CA GLY A 114 16.99 9.66 -6.91
C GLY A 114 15.74 8.79 -7.10
N VAL A 115 14.70 8.98 -6.30
CA VAL A 115 13.42 8.27 -6.43
C VAL A 115 12.41 9.19 -7.10
N GLU A 116 11.89 8.81 -8.24
CA GLU A 116 10.81 9.53 -8.93
C GLU A 116 9.46 9.15 -8.31
N LEU A 117 8.65 10.13 -7.90
CA LEU A 117 7.29 9.93 -7.42
C LEU A 117 6.29 10.26 -8.54
N ARG A 118 5.48 9.28 -8.92
CA ARG A 118 4.45 9.41 -9.96
C ARG A 118 3.06 9.20 -9.36
N TRP A 119 2.22 10.23 -9.42
CA TRP A 119 0.82 10.15 -9.05
C TRP A 119 -0.04 9.77 -10.26
N ILE A 120 -0.88 8.77 -10.08
CA ILE A 120 -1.86 8.31 -11.07
C ILE A 120 -3.25 8.66 -10.58
N HIS A 121 -4.01 9.41 -11.36
CA HIS A 121 -5.34 9.87 -10.96
C HIS A 121 -6.43 9.05 -11.65
N ARG A 122 -7.24 8.32 -10.90
CA ARG A 122 -8.38 7.56 -11.41
C ARG A 122 -9.40 8.46 -12.11
N SER A 123 -9.62 9.66 -11.58
CA SER A 123 -10.54 10.65 -12.14
C SER A 123 -10.22 11.07 -13.58
N ARG A 124 -9.00 10.85 -14.05
CA ARG A 124 -8.60 11.11 -15.45
C ARG A 124 -9.07 10.02 -16.43
N THR A 125 -9.52 8.88 -15.93
CA THR A 125 -10.02 7.76 -16.74
C THR A 125 -11.43 7.41 -16.28
N PRO A 126 -12.48 8.16 -16.72
CA PRO A 126 -13.84 7.92 -16.30
C PRO A 126 -14.28 6.47 -16.53
N GLY A 127 -14.86 5.86 -15.51
CA GLY A 127 -15.29 4.45 -15.55
C GLY A 127 -14.20 3.42 -15.39
N ALA A 128 -12.94 3.82 -15.16
CA ALA A 128 -11.88 2.88 -14.84
C ALA A 128 -12.16 2.17 -13.51
N VAL A 129 -11.91 0.88 -13.48
CA VAL A 129 -11.94 0.10 -12.25
C VAL A 129 -10.73 0.53 -11.39
N PRO A 130 -10.89 0.77 -10.09
CA PRO A 130 -9.76 1.07 -9.20
C PRO A 130 -8.64 0.04 -9.34
N GLY A 131 -7.41 0.52 -9.46
CA GLY A 131 -6.22 -0.29 -9.71
C GLY A 131 -5.88 -0.50 -11.19
N ALA A 132 -6.82 -0.37 -12.13
CA ALA A 132 -6.53 -0.52 -13.56
C ALA A 132 -5.57 0.58 -14.08
N PRO A 133 -5.74 1.88 -13.78
CA PRO A 133 -4.77 2.90 -14.17
C PRO A 133 -3.37 2.66 -13.56
N LEU A 134 -3.31 2.12 -12.34
CA LEU A 134 -2.05 1.74 -11.70
C LEU A 134 -1.33 0.64 -12.48
N VAL A 135 -2.05 -0.41 -12.86
CA VAL A 135 -1.52 -1.51 -13.69
C VAL A 135 -0.99 -0.99 -15.02
N ASP A 136 -1.75 -0.12 -15.69
CA ASP A 136 -1.33 0.47 -16.96
C ASP A 136 -0.07 1.34 -16.80
N ALA A 137 0.03 2.09 -15.72
CA ALA A 137 1.21 2.88 -15.42
C ALA A 137 2.44 2.00 -15.16
N VAL A 138 2.28 0.88 -14.45
CA VAL A 138 3.37 -0.08 -14.20
C VAL A 138 3.79 -0.78 -15.48
N ARG A 139 2.85 -1.12 -16.37
CA ARG A 139 3.14 -1.85 -17.64
C ARG A 139 4.11 -1.11 -18.55
N VAL A 140 4.14 0.22 -18.50
CA VAL A 140 5.02 1.05 -19.34
C VAL A 140 6.36 1.40 -18.66
N ILE A 141 6.58 0.96 -17.43
CA ILE A 141 7.88 1.12 -16.77
C ILE A 141 8.85 0.11 -17.39
N GLU A 142 10.00 0.59 -17.83
CA GLU A 142 11.09 -0.28 -18.26
C GLU A 142 11.75 -0.92 -17.03
N ARG A 143 12.05 -2.22 -17.15
CA ARG A 143 12.77 -2.92 -16.08
C ARG A 143 14.14 -2.28 -15.88
N PRO A 144 14.48 -1.82 -14.67
CA PRO A 144 15.81 -1.31 -14.38
C PRO A 144 16.87 -2.42 -14.57
N ASP A 145 18.09 -2.00 -14.93
CA ASP A 145 19.24 -2.90 -14.92
C ASP A 145 19.62 -3.31 -13.50
N GLY A 146 20.14 -4.52 -13.36
CA GLY A 146 20.62 -5.04 -12.08
C GLY A 146 19.51 -5.58 -11.19
N GLU A 147 19.74 -5.49 -9.89
CA GLU A 147 18.80 -5.94 -8.86
C GLU A 147 17.67 -4.92 -8.65
N VAL A 148 16.47 -5.44 -8.45
CA VAL A 148 15.26 -4.65 -8.19
C VAL A 148 14.59 -5.15 -6.94
N GLU A 149 14.29 -4.25 -6.00
CA GLU A 149 13.46 -4.50 -4.83
C GLU A 149 12.08 -3.88 -5.06
N VAL A 150 11.03 -4.67 -4.87
CA VAL A 150 9.65 -4.24 -5.13
C VAL A 150 8.83 -4.25 -3.85
N PHE A 151 8.10 -3.16 -3.63
CA PHE A 151 6.98 -3.06 -2.70
C PHE A 151 5.72 -2.75 -3.51
N ALA A 152 4.73 -3.66 -3.54
CA ALA A 152 3.49 -3.44 -4.27
C ALA A 152 2.28 -3.89 -3.44
N HIS A 153 1.48 -2.95 -2.99
CA HIS A 153 0.34 -3.19 -2.11
C HIS A 153 -0.86 -2.36 -2.54
N GLY A 154 -2.07 -2.94 -2.46
CA GLY A 154 -3.30 -2.25 -2.86
C GLY A 154 -4.46 -3.20 -3.17
N GLU A 155 -5.26 -2.86 -4.18
CA GLU A 155 -6.38 -3.68 -4.63
C GLU A 155 -5.92 -5.05 -5.14
N ARG A 156 -6.63 -6.11 -4.74
CA ARG A 156 -6.25 -7.51 -4.98
C ARG A 156 -6.08 -7.88 -6.46
N GLY A 157 -7.00 -7.45 -7.31
CA GLY A 157 -6.94 -7.73 -8.75
C GLY A 157 -5.73 -7.07 -9.40
N ALA A 158 -5.53 -5.78 -9.10
CA ALA A 158 -4.37 -5.02 -9.56
C ALA A 158 -3.05 -5.67 -9.09
N MET A 159 -2.97 -6.10 -7.82
CA MET A 159 -1.77 -6.76 -7.31
C MET A 159 -1.48 -8.09 -8.00
N LYS A 160 -2.49 -8.84 -8.41
CA LYS A 160 -2.31 -10.07 -9.21
C LYS A 160 -1.75 -9.76 -10.61
N GLU A 161 -2.26 -8.74 -11.27
CA GLU A 161 -1.76 -8.33 -12.58
C GLU A 161 -0.33 -7.77 -12.50
N ILE A 162 -0.04 -6.93 -11.49
CA ILE A 162 1.30 -6.39 -11.24
C ILE A 162 2.27 -7.53 -10.94
N ARG A 163 1.87 -8.54 -10.14
CA ARG A 163 2.70 -9.74 -9.94
C ARG A 163 3.07 -10.39 -11.27
N ALA A 164 2.07 -10.59 -12.15
CA ALA A 164 2.34 -11.22 -13.45
C ALA A 164 3.30 -10.37 -14.29
N LEU A 165 3.13 -9.05 -14.34
CA LEU A 165 4.05 -8.16 -15.04
C LEU A 165 5.49 -8.27 -14.52
N LEU A 166 5.66 -8.30 -13.20
CA LEU A 166 6.98 -8.27 -12.58
C LEU A 166 7.64 -9.66 -12.53
N GLN A 167 6.89 -10.68 -12.17
CA GLN A 167 7.44 -12.05 -12.06
C GLN A 167 7.53 -12.73 -13.41
N ASP A 168 6.46 -12.73 -14.18
CA ASP A 168 6.40 -13.44 -15.46
C ASP A 168 6.98 -12.58 -16.61
N GLY A 169 6.78 -11.26 -16.55
CA GLY A 169 7.28 -10.33 -17.57
C GLY A 169 8.73 -9.91 -17.37
N TRP A 170 9.11 -9.49 -16.16
CA TRP A 170 10.49 -9.06 -15.87
C TRP A 170 11.38 -10.17 -15.35
N GLY A 171 10.85 -11.36 -15.04
CA GLY A 171 11.59 -12.48 -14.49
C GLY A 171 12.11 -12.27 -13.07
N LEU A 172 11.44 -11.43 -12.27
CA LEU A 172 11.87 -11.18 -10.90
C LEU A 172 11.59 -12.39 -10.00
N ASP A 173 12.56 -12.73 -9.16
CA ASP A 173 12.40 -13.76 -8.14
C ASP A 173 11.35 -13.35 -7.11
N ARG A 174 10.61 -14.31 -6.57
CA ARG A 174 9.62 -14.11 -5.51
C ARG A 174 10.17 -13.32 -4.31
N ARG A 175 11.46 -13.47 -4.01
CA ARG A 175 12.12 -12.81 -2.88
C ARG A 175 12.34 -11.31 -3.10
N ALA A 176 12.38 -10.86 -4.33
CA ALA A 176 12.47 -9.44 -4.68
C ALA A 176 11.11 -8.71 -4.52
N LEU A 177 10.03 -9.46 -4.30
CA LEU A 177 8.65 -8.98 -4.37
C LEU A 177 7.98 -9.00 -2.99
N SER A 178 7.80 -7.83 -2.39
CA SER A 178 6.86 -7.64 -1.28
C SER A 178 5.49 -7.24 -1.85
N LEU A 179 4.65 -8.23 -2.15
CA LEU A 179 3.31 -8.02 -2.70
C LEU A 179 2.23 -8.49 -1.73
N SER A 180 1.22 -7.64 -1.51
CA SER A 180 0.06 -8.01 -0.70
C SER A 180 -1.18 -7.24 -1.14
N ALA A 181 -2.34 -7.91 -1.13
CA ALA A 181 -3.61 -7.21 -1.21
C ALA A 181 -3.93 -6.56 0.14
N TYR A 182 -4.30 -5.29 0.12
CA TYR A 182 -4.79 -4.55 1.28
C TYR A 182 -6.33 -4.56 1.31
N TRP A 183 -6.95 -4.61 0.15
CA TRP A 183 -8.39 -4.68 -0.01
C TRP A 183 -8.77 -5.39 -1.31
N ALA A 184 -10.07 -5.60 -1.53
CA ALA A 184 -10.58 -6.12 -2.80
C ALA A 184 -11.90 -5.45 -3.15
N LEU A 185 -12.04 -5.05 -4.40
CA LEU A 185 -13.23 -4.40 -4.91
C LEU A 185 -14.49 -5.24 -4.66
N GLY A 186 -15.52 -4.61 -4.11
CA GLY A 186 -16.78 -5.26 -3.78
C GLY A 186 -16.72 -6.23 -2.60
N ARG A 187 -15.69 -6.14 -1.74
CA ARG A 187 -15.54 -6.94 -0.52
C ARG A 187 -15.47 -6.05 0.71
N ALA A 188 -16.35 -6.30 1.66
CA ALA A 188 -16.17 -5.79 3.02
C ALA A 188 -14.94 -6.43 3.66
N GLU A 189 -14.31 -5.71 4.61
CA GLU A 189 -13.04 -6.13 5.24
C GLU A 189 -13.08 -7.55 5.80
N ASP A 190 -14.11 -7.92 6.54
CA ASP A 190 -14.20 -9.25 7.17
C ASP A 190 -14.25 -10.36 6.12
N ARG A 191 -14.97 -10.15 5.01
CA ARG A 191 -15.01 -11.08 3.87
C ARG A 191 -13.68 -11.14 3.17
N PHE A 192 -13.04 -10.00 2.93
CA PHE A 192 -11.72 -9.93 2.34
C PHE A 192 -10.67 -10.68 3.16
N GLN A 193 -10.67 -10.52 4.50
CA GLN A 193 -9.74 -11.23 5.38
C GLN A 193 -9.99 -12.75 5.41
N ALA A 194 -11.24 -13.18 5.34
CA ALA A 194 -11.56 -14.60 5.20
C ALA A 194 -11.00 -15.15 3.88
N GLU A 195 -11.23 -14.46 2.76
CA GLU A 195 -10.77 -14.85 1.43
C GLU A 195 -9.24 -14.89 1.29
N LYS A 196 -8.48 -14.14 2.11
CA LYS A 196 -6.99 -14.21 2.11
C LYS A 196 -6.45 -15.61 2.40
N ARG A 197 -7.23 -16.45 3.08
CA ARG A 197 -6.87 -17.85 3.41
C ARG A 197 -7.31 -18.84 2.34
N GLU A 198 -8.00 -18.38 1.32
CA GLU A 198 -8.51 -19.17 0.20
C GLU A 198 -7.66 -18.90 -1.06
N SER A 199 -7.76 -19.77 -2.06
CA SER A 199 -7.04 -19.59 -3.35
C SER A 199 -7.40 -18.27 -4.06
N VAL A 200 -8.65 -17.79 -3.90
CA VAL A 200 -9.08 -16.51 -4.47
C VAL A 200 -8.31 -15.32 -3.90
N GLY A 201 -7.86 -15.41 -2.65
CA GLY A 201 -7.10 -14.37 -1.96
C GLY A 201 -5.60 -14.42 -2.21
N ALA A 202 -5.08 -15.53 -2.73
CA ALA A 202 -3.65 -15.68 -2.99
C ALA A 202 -3.18 -14.73 -4.10
N ILE A 203 -2.11 -13.98 -3.82
CA ILE A 203 -1.42 -13.14 -4.82
C ILE A 203 -0.42 -13.98 -5.61
N PHE A 204 0.23 -14.92 -4.96
CA PHE A 204 1.13 -15.87 -5.61
C PHE A 204 0.41 -17.21 -5.75
N ALA A 205 0.49 -17.81 -6.96
CA ALA A 205 0.12 -19.21 -7.13
C ALA A 205 1.12 -20.09 -6.39
N GLU A 206 0.61 -21.16 -5.75
CA GLU A 206 1.46 -22.21 -5.18
C GLU A 206 2.12 -23.03 -6.29
#